data_4ae9437f366f71b6a8f91339e0ae9631
#
_entry.id   4ae9437f366f71b6a8f91339e0ae9631
#
_cell.length_a   1.000
_cell.length_b   1.000
_cell.length_c   1.000
_cell.angle_alpha   90.00
_cell.angle_beta   90.00
_cell.angle_gamma   90.00
#
_symmetry.space_group_name_H-M   'P 1'
#
loop_
_entity.id
_entity.type
_entity.pdbx_description
1 polymer ?
#
loop_
_entity_poly.entity_id
_entity_poly.type
_entity_poly.pdbx_seq_one_letter_code
_entity_poly.pdbx_strand_id
1 'polypeptide(L)'
;MLGLIIAWCLIRYSQGETSLFSPVSALWILALPLLDAVCVLFGRPIRGLSAFQADRNHYHHRILEYCGGSVNLALLVILLVSAVGLAVAYIVSVGIVSEPVGFGSFLIVFIFWFIGFMNSKLSIPKA
;
A
#
# COMPACT_ATOMS: atom_id res chain seq x y z
N MET A 1 17.18 3.00 3.26
CA MET A 1 17.46 2.96 4.71
C MET A 1 16.18 3.07 5.55
N LEU A 2 15.38 4.14 5.42
CA LEU A 2 14.16 4.33 6.24
C LEU A 2 13.15 3.18 6.14
N GLY A 3 12.86 2.69 4.94
CA GLY A 3 11.92 1.58 4.73
C GLY A 3 12.36 0.28 5.41
N LEU A 4 13.66 0.00 5.44
CA LEU A 4 14.22 -1.18 6.12
C LEU A 4 14.06 -1.07 7.64
N ILE A 5 14.27 0.11 8.20
CA ILE A 5 14.08 0.37 9.64
C ILE A 5 12.60 0.20 10.01
N ILE A 6 11.69 0.76 9.23
CA ILE A 6 10.24 0.62 9.44
C ILE A 6 9.84 -0.86 9.37
N ALA A 7 10.27 -1.58 8.33
CA ALA A 7 9.98 -3.00 8.18
C ALA A 7 10.51 -3.83 9.37
N TRP A 8 11.74 -3.56 9.80
CA TRP A 8 12.32 -4.22 10.96
C TRP A 8 11.54 -3.94 12.26
N CYS A 9 11.18 -2.69 12.50
CA CYS A 9 10.34 -2.31 13.65
C CYS A 9 8.99 -3.04 13.63
N LEU A 10 8.32 -3.06 12.48
CA LEU A 10 7.03 -3.73 12.36
C LEU A 10 7.13 -5.25 12.59
N ILE A 11 8.15 -5.90 12.03
CA ILE A 11 8.42 -7.32 12.30
C ILE A 11 8.72 -7.54 13.79
N ARG A 12 9.59 -6.72 14.38
CA ARG A 12 10.00 -6.88 15.78
C ARG A 12 8.85 -6.73 16.76
N TYR A 13 7.95 -5.78 16.53
CA TYR A 13 6.83 -5.47 17.42
C TYR A 13 5.52 -6.19 17.08
N SER A 14 5.46 -6.92 15.97
CA SER A 14 4.31 -7.76 15.62
C SER A 14 4.47 -9.23 15.99
N GLN A 15 5.63 -9.64 16.50
CA GLN A 15 5.93 -11.05 16.79
C GLN A 15 6.47 -11.25 18.21
N GLY A 16 6.24 -12.46 18.75
CA GLY A 16 6.72 -12.86 20.08
C GLY A 16 5.78 -12.47 21.23
N GLU A 17 6.19 -12.83 22.45
CA GLU A 17 5.37 -12.62 23.67
C GLU A 17 5.18 -11.15 24.04
N THR A 18 6.03 -10.25 23.53
CA THR A 18 5.96 -8.79 23.75
C THR A 18 5.41 -8.04 22.53
N SER A 19 4.64 -8.73 21.68
CA SER A 19 4.03 -8.08 20.50
C SER A 19 3.06 -6.97 20.92
N LEU A 20 3.19 -5.79 20.30
CA LEU A 20 2.31 -4.66 20.55
C LEU A 20 1.07 -4.69 19.64
N PHE A 21 1.15 -5.37 18.52
CA PHE A 21 0.08 -5.53 17.53
C PHE A 21 0.31 -6.81 16.72
N SER A 22 -0.73 -7.27 16.03
CA SER A 22 -0.64 -8.49 15.24
C SER A 22 0.11 -8.28 13.90
N PRO A 23 0.67 -9.34 13.31
CA PRO A 23 1.28 -9.28 11.96
C PRO A 23 0.32 -8.75 10.90
N VAL A 24 -0.97 -9.07 11.02
CA VAL A 24 -2.02 -8.57 10.11
C VAL A 24 -2.21 -7.06 10.26
N SER A 25 -2.16 -6.55 11.51
CA SER A 25 -2.17 -5.09 11.76
C SER A 25 -0.98 -4.39 11.11
N ALA A 26 0.22 -5.01 11.13
CA ALA A 26 1.40 -4.47 10.45
C ALA A 26 1.20 -4.33 8.93
N LEU A 27 0.51 -5.27 8.28
CA LEU A 27 0.15 -5.15 6.86
C LEU A 27 -0.73 -3.93 6.59
N TRP A 28 -1.71 -3.68 7.45
CA TRP A 28 -2.62 -2.54 7.31
C TRP A 28 -1.93 -1.20 7.59
N ILE A 29 -0.96 -1.15 8.52
CA ILE A 29 -0.13 0.04 8.78
C ILE A 29 0.65 0.43 7.52
N LEU A 30 1.20 -0.56 6.81
CA LEU A 30 1.95 -0.36 5.56
C LEU A 30 1.11 -0.53 4.30
N ALA A 31 -0.22 -0.59 4.38
CA ALA A 31 -1.07 -0.95 3.25
C ALA A 31 -0.75 -0.13 2.00
N LEU A 32 -0.72 1.19 2.10
CA LEU A 32 -0.51 2.07 0.95
C LEU A 32 0.85 1.85 0.26
N PRO A 33 2.00 1.98 0.96
CA PRO A 33 3.31 1.76 0.33
C PRO A 33 3.52 0.32 -0.12
N LEU A 34 2.96 -0.66 0.59
CA LEU A 34 3.07 -2.07 0.23
C LEU A 34 2.28 -2.36 -1.06
N LEU A 35 1.04 -1.90 -1.15
CA LEU A 35 0.21 -2.05 -2.34
C LEU A 35 0.84 -1.39 -3.57
N ASP A 36 1.41 -0.18 -3.41
CA ASP A 36 2.11 0.52 -4.49
C ASP A 36 3.34 -0.26 -4.96
N ALA A 37 4.20 -0.68 -4.03
CA ALA A 37 5.41 -1.43 -4.35
C ALA A 37 5.11 -2.76 -5.06
N VAL A 38 4.12 -3.52 -4.55
CA VAL A 38 3.75 -4.82 -5.14
C VAL A 38 3.10 -4.64 -6.52
N CYS A 39 2.24 -3.63 -6.70
CA CYS A 39 1.66 -3.31 -8.00
C CYS A 39 2.72 -2.96 -9.05
N VAL A 40 3.73 -2.18 -8.68
CA VAL A 40 4.84 -1.84 -9.59
C VAL A 40 5.68 -3.09 -9.88
N LEU A 41 6.05 -3.85 -8.85
CA LEU A 41 6.93 -5.02 -8.96
C LEU A 41 6.34 -6.11 -9.87
N PHE A 42 5.05 -6.41 -9.73
CA PHE A 42 4.37 -7.46 -10.49
C PHE A 42 3.64 -6.95 -11.73
N GLY A 43 3.01 -5.80 -11.64
CA GLY A 43 2.20 -5.27 -12.74
C GLY A 43 3.03 -4.80 -13.93
N ARG A 44 4.28 -4.37 -13.73
CA ARG A 44 5.16 -3.95 -14.83
C ARG A 44 5.68 -5.14 -15.66
N PRO A 45 6.26 -6.20 -15.08
CA PRO A 45 6.67 -7.38 -15.85
C PRO A 45 5.53 -8.02 -16.64
N ILE A 46 4.32 -8.08 -16.07
CA ILE A 46 3.14 -8.58 -16.79
C ILE A 46 2.85 -7.76 -18.06
N ARG A 47 3.22 -6.48 -18.07
CA ARG A 47 3.10 -5.58 -19.24
C ARG A 47 4.36 -5.53 -20.12
N GLY A 48 5.35 -6.41 -19.88
CA GLY A 48 6.60 -6.46 -20.65
C GLY A 48 7.59 -5.34 -20.30
N LEU A 49 7.43 -4.65 -19.15
CA LEU A 49 8.29 -3.57 -18.70
C LEU A 49 9.23 -4.05 -17.59
N SER A 50 10.42 -3.44 -17.46
CA SER A 50 11.33 -3.73 -16.36
C SER A 50 10.78 -3.22 -15.03
N ALA A 51 10.78 -4.08 -13.97
CA ALA A 51 10.37 -3.71 -12.63
C ALA A 51 11.28 -2.65 -11.99
N PHE A 52 12.55 -2.58 -12.40
CA PHE A 52 13.58 -1.72 -11.81
C PHE A 52 13.85 -0.42 -12.58
N GLN A 53 13.16 -0.18 -13.67
CA GLN A 53 13.34 1.05 -14.43
C GLN A 53 12.65 2.20 -13.70
N ALA A 54 13.34 3.33 -13.53
CA ALA A 54 12.76 4.54 -12.94
C ALA A 54 11.53 4.99 -13.73
N ASP A 55 10.41 5.18 -13.03
CA ASP A 55 9.14 5.55 -13.65
C ASP A 55 8.32 6.47 -12.75
N ARG A 56 7.45 7.27 -13.39
CA ARG A 56 6.46 8.13 -12.74
C ARG A 56 5.12 7.44 -12.48
N ASN A 57 5.04 6.08 -12.58
CA ASN A 57 3.82 5.31 -12.42
C ASN A 57 3.52 4.91 -10.97
N HIS A 58 4.21 5.49 -9.99
CA HIS A 58 3.87 5.31 -8.59
C HIS A 58 2.49 5.91 -8.28
N TYR A 59 1.80 5.30 -7.33
CA TYR A 59 0.43 5.67 -6.97
C TYR A 59 0.25 7.16 -6.61
N HIS A 60 1.22 7.76 -5.92
CA HIS A 60 1.17 9.17 -5.57
C HIS A 60 1.17 10.11 -6.79
N HIS A 61 1.87 9.76 -7.88
CA HIS A 61 1.83 10.52 -9.13
C HIS A 61 0.45 10.41 -9.80
N ARG A 62 -0.16 9.25 -9.72
CA ARG A 62 -1.51 9.01 -10.27
C ARG A 62 -2.57 9.76 -9.48
N ILE A 63 -2.49 9.76 -8.13
CA ILE A 63 -3.37 10.58 -7.30
C ILE A 63 -3.23 12.06 -7.69
N LEU A 64 -2.00 12.54 -7.87
CA LEU A 64 -1.74 13.93 -8.25
C LEU A 64 -2.41 14.26 -9.60
N GLU A 65 -2.36 13.36 -10.58
CA GLU A 65 -3.02 13.52 -11.88
C GLU A 65 -4.55 13.53 -11.73
N TYR A 66 -5.13 12.59 -10.95
CA TYR A 66 -6.58 12.58 -10.65
C TYR A 66 -7.04 13.82 -9.88
N CYS A 67 -6.18 14.41 -9.07
CA CYS A 67 -6.43 15.66 -8.36
C CYS A 67 -6.16 16.92 -9.21
N GLY A 68 -6.04 16.78 -10.53
CA GLY A 68 -5.81 17.92 -11.43
C GLY A 68 -4.49 18.65 -11.18
N GLY A 69 -3.46 17.95 -10.65
CA GLY A 69 -2.15 18.54 -10.31
C GLY A 69 -2.11 19.25 -8.95
N SER A 70 -3.19 19.26 -8.19
CA SER A 70 -3.23 19.87 -6.85
C SER A 70 -2.51 18.99 -5.82
N VAL A 71 -1.31 19.42 -5.39
CA VAL A 71 -0.49 18.72 -4.40
C VAL A 71 -1.22 18.60 -3.06
N ASN A 72 -1.90 19.65 -2.61
CA ASN A 72 -2.61 19.65 -1.33
C ASN A 72 -3.76 18.63 -1.32
N LEU A 73 -4.51 18.56 -2.42
CA LEU A 73 -5.60 17.60 -2.56
C LEU A 73 -5.06 16.16 -2.64
N ALA A 74 -3.98 15.93 -3.37
CA ALA A 74 -3.32 14.64 -3.44
C ALA A 74 -2.81 14.17 -2.06
N LEU A 75 -2.17 15.06 -1.29
CA LEU A 75 -1.74 14.79 0.07
C LEU A 75 -2.92 14.44 0.99
N LEU A 76 -4.02 15.19 0.89
CA LEU A 76 -5.23 14.92 1.68
C LEU A 76 -5.77 13.52 1.39
N VAL A 77 -5.86 13.13 0.11
CA VAL A 77 -6.32 11.79 -0.29
C VAL A 77 -5.39 10.71 0.26
N ILE A 78 -4.07 10.88 0.14
CA ILE A 78 -3.08 9.92 0.68
C ILE A 78 -3.22 9.78 2.20
N LEU A 79 -3.37 10.89 2.92
CA LEU A 79 -3.55 10.89 4.37
C LEU A 79 -4.85 10.21 4.78
N LEU A 80 -5.96 10.46 4.07
CA LEU A 80 -7.24 9.80 4.35
C LEU A 80 -7.18 8.29 4.13
N VAL A 81 -6.58 7.85 3.02
CA VAL A 81 -6.41 6.41 2.74
C VAL A 81 -5.50 5.76 3.80
N SER A 82 -4.42 6.42 4.19
CA SER A 82 -3.53 5.92 5.25
C SER A 82 -4.24 5.88 6.61
N ALA A 83 -5.07 6.88 6.93
CA ALA A 83 -5.86 6.90 8.16
C ALA A 83 -6.87 5.74 8.22
N VAL A 84 -7.50 5.39 7.10
CA VAL A 84 -8.37 4.19 7.01
C VAL A 84 -7.57 2.92 7.29
N GLY A 85 -6.38 2.77 6.68
CA GLY A 85 -5.49 1.63 6.95
C GLY A 85 -5.12 1.52 8.42
N LEU A 86 -4.76 2.63 9.07
CA LEU A 86 -4.46 2.68 10.51
C LEU A 86 -5.68 2.34 11.37
N ALA A 87 -6.87 2.79 11.01
CA ALA A 87 -8.10 2.47 11.72
C ALA A 87 -8.39 0.95 11.66
N VAL A 88 -8.24 0.33 10.49
CA VAL A 88 -8.37 -1.13 10.33
C VAL A 88 -7.30 -1.86 11.13
N ALA A 89 -6.04 -1.42 11.07
CA ALA A 89 -4.95 -2.00 11.87
C ALA A 89 -5.28 -1.97 13.37
N TYR A 90 -5.82 -0.85 13.86
CA TYR A 90 -6.24 -0.73 15.25
C TYR A 90 -7.37 -1.70 15.61
N ILE A 91 -8.43 -1.76 14.79
CA ILE A 91 -9.59 -2.65 15.01
C ILE A 91 -9.15 -4.13 15.06
N VAL A 92 -8.20 -4.53 14.20
CA VAL A 92 -7.62 -5.88 14.22
C VAL A 92 -6.77 -6.07 15.48
N SER A 93 -5.94 -5.09 15.84
CA SER A 93 -5.01 -5.21 16.99
C SER A 93 -5.73 -5.33 18.33
N VAL A 94 -6.89 -4.68 18.49
CA VAL A 94 -7.73 -4.79 19.71
C VAL A 94 -8.68 -5.98 19.71
N GLY A 95 -8.64 -6.83 18.66
CA GLY A 95 -9.42 -8.06 18.56
C GLY A 95 -10.90 -7.88 18.20
N ILE A 96 -11.33 -6.67 17.81
CA ILE A 96 -12.72 -6.43 17.33
C ILE A 96 -12.96 -7.21 16.03
N VAL A 97 -11.94 -7.27 15.17
CA VAL A 97 -11.94 -8.09 13.95
C VAL A 97 -10.87 -9.15 14.10
N SER A 98 -11.21 -10.41 13.83
CA SER A 98 -10.24 -11.51 13.90
C SER A 98 -9.17 -11.37 12.81
N GLU A 99 -7.96 -11.85 13.08
CA GLU A 99 -6.85 -11.78 12.12
C GLU A 99 -7.14 -12.39 10.75
N PRO A 100 -7.81 -13.57 10.64
CA PRO A 100 -8.16 -14.13 9.34
C PRO A 100 -9.08 -13.21 8.52
N VAL A 101 -10.04 -12.54 9.18
CA VAL A 101 -10.95 -11.58 8.53
C VAL A 101 -10.18 -10.32 8.13
N GLY A 102 -9.30 -9.81 9.00
CA GLY A 102 -8.43 -8.69 8.70
C GLY A 102 -7.49 -8.97 7.52
N PHE A 103 -6.93 -10.17 7.45
CA PHE A 103 -6.09 -10.61 6.33
C PHE A 103 -6.90 -10.79 5.05
N GLY A 104 -8.07 -11.43 5.13
CA GLY A 104 -8.97 -11.60 3.97
C GLY A 104 -9.41 -10.27 3.38
N SER A 105 -9.77 -9.30 4.22
CA SER A 105 -10.12 -7.94 3.78
C SER A 105 -8.93 -7.22 3.11
N PHE A 106 -7.71 -7.41 3.62
CA PHE A 106 -6.50 -6.89 2.98
C PHE A 106 -6.30 -7.47 1.58
N LEU A 107 -6.47 -8.79 1.41
CA LEU A 107 -6.37 -9.44 0.10
C LEU A 107 -7.43 -8.92 -0.89
N ILE A 108 -8.65 -8.70 -0.44
CA ILE A 108 -9.73 -8.13 -1.27
C ILE A 108 -9.33 -6.73 -1.74
N VAL A 109 -8.89 -5.87 -0.83
CA VAL A 109 -8.41 -4.52 -1.17
C VAL A 109 -7.22 -4.59 -2.15
N PHE A 110 -6.28 -5.51 -1.91
CA PHE A 110 -5.14 -5.73 -2.80
C PHE A 110 -5.59 -6.12 -4.22
N ILE A 111 -6.53 -7.05 -4.37
CA ILE A 111 -7.04 -7.49 -5.67
C ILE A 111 -7.70 -6.33 -6.42
N PHE A 112 -8.58 -5.58 -5.76
CA PHE A 112 -9.22 -4.41 -6.37
C PHE A 112 -8.20 -3.33 -6.78
N TRP A 113 -7.22 -3.09 -5.92
CA TRP A 113 -6.14 -2.14 -6.19
C TRP A 113 -5.28 -2.57 -7.38
N PHE A 114 -4.92 -3.86 -7.43
CA PHE A 114 -4.14 -4.44 -8.52
C PHE A 114 -4.90 -4.41 -9.85
N ILE A 115 -6.18 -4.76 -9.87
CA ILE A 115 -7.03 -4.65 -11.04
C ILE A 115 -7.12 -3.18 -11.51
N GLY A 116 -7.31 -2.25 -10.61
CA GLY A 116 -7.31 -0.82 -10.92
C GLY A 116 -5.97 -0.35 -11.50
N PHE A 117 -4.86 -0.86 -10.96
CA PHE A 117 -3.52 -0.61 -11.50
C PHE A 117 -3.38 -1.17 -12.92
N MET A 118 -3.81 -2.41 -13.16
CA MET A 118 -3.72 -3.06 -14.47
C MET A 118 -4.59 -2.40 -15.53
N ASN A 119 -5.76 -1.89 -15.18
CA ASN A 119 -6.67 -1.21 -16.10
C ASN A 119 -6.29 0.25 -16.39
N SER A 120 -5.37 0.82 -15.62
CA SER A 120 -4.93 2.18 -15.84
C SER A 120 -4.07 2.30 -17.10
N LYS A 121 -4.28 3.38 -17.86
CA LYS A 121 -3.40 3.72 -18.98
C LYS A 121 -2.01 4.06 -18.41
N LEU A 122 -0.98 3.36 -18.89
CA LEU A 122 0.39 3.75 -18.62
C LEU A 122 0.64 5.12 -19.26
N SER A 123 1.09 6.09 -18.47
CA SER A 123 1.77 7.26 -19.01
C SER A 123 3.13 6.79 -19.52
N ILE A 124 3.18 6.28 -20.76
CA ILE A 124 4.45 5.97 -21.42
C ILE A 124 5.11 7.31 -21.67
N PRO A 125 6.32 7.58 -21.12
CA PRO A 125 7.06 8.76 -21.50
C PRO A 125 7.26 8.68 -23.02
N LYS A 126 6.75 9.67 -23.74
CA LYS A 126 7.16 9.82 -25.14
C LYS A 126 8.67 10.02 -25.14
N ALA A 127 9.37 9.09 -25.80
CA ALA A 127 10.79 9.16 -26.04
C ALA A 127 11.16 10.45 -26.77
#